data_a230e4b3dd54ed892fc4e9e6ad031513
#
_entry.id   a230e4b3dd54ed892fc4e9e6ad031513
#
_cell.length_a   1.000
_cell.length_b   1.000
_cell.length_c   1.000
_cell.angle_alpha   90.00
_cell.angle_beta   90.00
_cell.angle_gamma   90.00
#
_symmetry.space_group_name_H-M   'P 1'
#
loop_
_entity.id
_entity.type
_entity.pdbx_description
1 polymer ?
#
loop_
_entity_poly.entity_id
_entity_poly.type
_entity_poly.pdbx_seq_one_letter_code
_entity_poly.pdbx_strand_id
1 'polypeptide(L)'
;MKTLVRLLAPLLVLARLSLGAAEAPVLASPPEKPKAGSYRIQPTDRLGISVGGEQELSVTGKKVDVNGNINLLYIPDVKVAGLTVREAQDAISEAYREGRILRNPQIFVNVEEYAAREVTVGGYVKFPGKVQILPETIMTLKDAISKCGGLGETANGKAVRITRTLPDGTFKLFDKLDVESALLSKAGAKAGDANFVLEPNDNVYVPERII
;
A
#
# COMPACT_ATOMS: atom_id res chain seq x y z
N MET A 1 -75.62 52.48 4.16
CA MET A 1 -74.49 53.31 4.49
C MET A 1 -73.46 52.42 5.21
N LYS A 2 -72.49 51.83 4.52
CA LYS A 2 -71.26 51.32 5.05
C LYS A 2 -70.48 50.75 3.86
N THR A 3 -69.51 51.47 3.46
CA THR A 3 -68.61 51.26 2.33
C THR A 3 -67.73 50.04 2.55
N LEU A 4 -67.70 49.12 1.57
CA LEU A 4 -66.87 47.95 1.50
C LEU A 4 -65.61 48.30 0.73
N VAL A 5 -64.50 48.45 1.46
CA VAL A 5 -63.14 48.63 0.83
C VAL A 5 -62.54 47.24 0.55
N ARG A 6 -62.43 46.92 -0.73
CA ARG A 6 -61.71 45.73 -1.22
C ARG A 6 -60.20 46.06 -1.25
N LEU A 7 -59.41 45.37 -0.40
CA LEU A 7 -57.98 45.39 -0.41
C LEU A 7 -57.46 44.29 -1.36
N LEU A 8 -56.89 44.70 -2.48
CA LEU A 8 -56.20 43.82 -3.39
C LEU A 8 -54.82 43.57 -2.80
N ALA A 9 -54.44 42.30 -2.48
CA ALA A 9 -53.12 41.89 -2.14
C ALA A 9 -52.36 41.49 -3.43
N PRO A 10 -51.14 41.99 -3.68
CA PRO A 10 -50.37 41.51 -4.78
C PRO A 10 -49.68 40.18 -4.40
N LEU A 11 -49.88 39.18 -5.25
CA LEU A 11 -49.25 37.86 -5.20
C LEU A 11 -47.75 37.99 -5.53
N LEU A 12 -46.89 37.93 -4.51
CA LEU A 12 -45.42 37.94 -4.68
C LEU A 12 -44.96 36.52 -5.06
N VAL A 13 -44.71 36.32 -6.35
CA VAL A 13 -44.08 35.07 -6.86
C VAL A 13 -42.62 35.12 -6.50
N LEU A 14 -42.24 34.42 -5.44
CA LEU A 14 -40.84 34.15 -5.11
C LEU A 14 -40.31 33.08 -6.08
N ALA A 15 -39.58 33.50 -7.14
CA ALA A 15 -38.77 32.62 -7.94
C ALA A 15 -37.62 32.09 -7.07
N ARG A 16 -37.66 30.84 -6.67
CA ARG A 16 -36.54 30.14 -6.05
C ARG A 16 -35.50 29.89 -7.13
N LEU A 17 -34.46 30.71 -7.13
CA LEU A 17 -33.21 30.41 -7.85
C LEU A 17 -32.54 29.23 -7.12
N SER A 18 -32.63 28.04 -7.70
CA SER A 18 -31.86 26.91 -7.25
C SER A 18 -30.39 27.15 -7.68
N LEU A 19 -29.60 27.66 -6.76
CA LEU A 19 -28.14 27.69 -6.88
C LEU A 19 -27.66 26.26 -6.84
N GLY A 20 -27.35 25.71 -8.00
CA GLY A 20 -26.66 24.42 -8.12
C GLY A 20 -25.33 24.55 -7.41
N ALA A 21 -25.21 23.91 -6.26
CA ALA A 21 -23.91 23.71 -5.61
C ALA A 21 -23.04 22.89 -6.57
N ALA A 22 -22.10 23.56 -7.21
CA ALA A 22 -21.03 22.88 -7.94
C ALA A 22 -20.27 22.07 -6.89
N GLU A 23 -20.41 20.74 -6.96
CA GLU A 23 -19.59 19.79 -6.21
C GLU A 23 -18.14 20.06 -6.57
N ALA A 24 -17.39 20.61 -5.62
CA ALA A 24 -15.96 20.80 -5.75
C ALA A 24 -15.32 19.42 -6.01
N PRO A 25 -14.37 19.28 -6.95
CA PRO A 25 -13.67 18.03 -7.16
C PRO A 25 -13.02 17.62 -5.84
N VAL A 26 -13.43 16.44 -5.33
CA VAL A 26 -12.76 15.78 -4.20
C VAL A 26 -11.32 15.57 -4.64
N LEU A 27 -10.44 16.45 -4.21
CA LEU A 27 -9.00 16.25 -4.30
C LEU A 27 -8.72 14.95 -3.55
N ALA A 28 -8.46 13.88 -4.30
CA ALA A 28 -8.01 12.62 -3.73
C ALA A 28 -6.83 12.95 -2.82
N SER A 29 -7.02 12.74 -1.52
CA SER A 29 -5.95 12.88 -0.54
C SER A 29 -4.75 12.06 -1.03
N PRO A 30 -3.52 12.59 -0.95
CA PRO A 30 -2.33 11.80 -1.25
C PRO A 30 -2.40 10.51 -0.43
N PRO A 31 -1.97 9.36 -0.98
CA PRO A 31 -1.97 8.11 -0.24
C PRO A 31 -1.25 8.34 1.09
N GLU A 32 -1.97 8.12 2.18
CA GLU A 32 -1.44 8.29 3.54
C GLU A 32 -0.18 7.43 3.63
N LYS A 33 0.97 8.05 3.95
CA LYS A 33 2.23 7.34 4.13
C LYS A 33 1.98 6.22 5.13
N PRO A 34 2.31 4.94 4.81
CA PRO A 34 2.19 3.87 5.78
C PRO A 34 2.92 4.29 7.05
N LYS A 35 2.24 4.30 8.19
CA LYS A 35 2.89 4.54 9.48
C LYS A 35 3.96 3.48 9.61
N ALA A 36 5.22 3.89 9.76
CA ALA A 36 6.31 3.00 10.13
C ALA A 36 5.86 2.24 11.38
N GLY A 37 5.69 0.92 11.28
CA GLY A 37 5.35 0.08 12.43
C GLY A 37 4.17 -0.89 12.28
N SER A 38 3.44 -0.94 11.18
CA SER A 38 2.42 -1.97 10.97
C SER A 38 2.73 -2.81 9.73
N TYR A 39 3.58 -3.81 9.93
CA TYR A 39 3.77 -4.85 8.92
C TYR A 39 2.43 -5.50 8.60
N ARG A 40 2.16 -5.71 7.31
CA ARG A 40 1.03 -6.49 6.84
C ARG A 40 1.54 -7.79 6.25
N ILE A 41 1.00 -8.90 6.74
CA ILE A 41 1.33 -10.25 6.31
C ILE A 41 1.17 -10.35 4.79
N GLN A 42 2.14 -10.97 4.14
CA GLN A 42 2.16 -11.17 2.69
C GLN A 42 2.03 -12.67 2.36
N PRO A 43 1.55 -13.01 1.14
CA PRO A 43 1.71 -14.36 0.62
C PRO A 43 3.17 -14.80 0.71
N THR A 44 3.40 -16.07 1.01
CA THR A 44 4.69 -16.73 1.23
C THR A 44 5.42 -16.42 2.53
N ASP A 45 4.94 -15.50 3.38
CA ASP A 45 5.43 -15.38 4.76
C ASP A 45 5.26 -16.69 5.51
N ARG A 46 6.13 -16.93 6.48
CA ARG A 46 6.00 -18.04 7.43
C ARG A 46 5.62 -17.50 8.80
N LEU A 47 4.53 -18.02 9.32
CA LEU A 47 3.97 -17.61 10.59
C LEU A 47 4.15 -18.70 11.64
N GLY A 48 4.52 -18.29 12.85
CA GLY A 48 4.38 -19.09 14.05
C GLY A 48 3.06 -18.75 14.71
N ILE A 49 2.25 -19.75 15.01
CA ILE A 49 0.94 -19.61 15.63
C ILE A 49 0.91 -20.46 16.88
N SER A 50 0.75 -19.81 18.03
CA SER A 50 0.62 -20.50 19.31
C SER A 50 -0.79 -20.32 19.87
N VAL A 51 -1.38 -21.40 20.30
CA VAL A 51 -2.71 -21.44 20.91
C VAL A 51 -2.55 -21.71 22.40
N GLY A 52 -2.95 -20.75 23.22
CA GLY A 52 -2.80 -20.84 24.69
C GLY A 52 -3.57 -22.00 25.27
N GLY A 53 -2.84 -22.89 25.97
CA GLY A 53 -3.40 -24.09 26.58
C GLY A 53 -3.56 -25.30 25.64
N GLU A 54 -3.36 -25.12 24.31
CA GLU A 54 -3.57 -26.15 23.30
C GLU A 54 -2.32 -26.29 22.42
N GLN A 55 -1.37 -27.07 22.90
CA GLN A 55 -0.09 -27.24 22.19
C GLN A 55 -0.26 -27.97 20.84
N GLU A 56 -1.24 -28.87 20.73
CA GLU A 56 -1.54 -29.62 19.51
C GLU A 56 -2.05 -28.73 18.37
N LEU A 57 -2.66 -27.59 18.69
CA LEU A 57 -3.15 -26.60 17.71
C LEU A 57 -2.08 -25.57 17.34
N SER A 58 -0.98 -25.55 18.08
CA SER A 58 0.12 -24.63 17.83
C SER A 58 0.98 -25.11 16.67
N VAL A 59 1.37 -24.20 15.76
CA VAL A 59 2.11 -24.52 14.53
C VAL A 59 3.22 -23.52 14.34
N THR A 60 4.42 -24.00 13.98
CA THR A 60 5.58 -23.18 13.62
C THR A 60 5.85 -23.26 12.12
N GLY A 61 6.37 -22.21 11.54
CA GLY A 61 6.74 -22.16 10.13
C GLY A 61 5.59 -22.32 9.15
N LYS A 62 4.36 -22.02 9.55
CA LYS A 62 3.20 -22.15 8.67
C LYS A 62 3.26 -21.12 7.55
N LYS A 63 3.38 -21.60 6.31
CA LYS A 63 3.47 -20.74 5.13
C LYS A 63 2.08 -20.21 4.75
N VAL A 64 2.01 -18.90 4.52
CA VAL A 64 0.86 -18.25 3.88
C VAL A 64 0.83 -18.63 2.41
N ASP A 65 -0.28 -19.11 1.90
CA ASP A 65 -0.42 -19.54 0.51
C ASP A 65 -0.45 -18.33 -0.47
N VAL A 66 -0.44 -18.62 -1.76
CA VAL A 66 -0.47 -17.58 -2.81
C VAL A 66 -1.77 -16.77 -2.83
N ASN A 67 -2.85 -17.34 -2.31
CA ASN A 67 -4.13 -16.66 -2.16
C ASN A 67 -4.18 -15.83 -0.87
N GLY A 68 -3.17 -15.94 -0.03
CA GLY A 68 -3.05 -15.23 1.24
C GLY A 68 -3.80 -15.88 2.39
N ASN A 69 -4.05 -17.18 2.31
CA ASN A 69 -4.70 -17.94 3.37
C ASN A 69 -3.70 -18.80 4.14
N ILE A 70 -4.09 -19.21 5.32
CA ILE A 70 -3.42 -20.26 6.08
C ILE A 70 -4.41 -21.38 6.41
N ASN A 71 -3.93 -22.60 6.34
CA ASN A 71 -4.67 -23.78 6.74
C ASN A 71 -4.25 -24.19 8.14
N LEU A 72 -5.19 -24.26 9.07
CA LEU A 72 -4.99 -24.66 10.46
C LEU A 72 -5.85 -25.85 10.80
N LEU A 73 -5.50 -26.55 11.88
CA LEU A 73 -6.19 -27.77 12.28
C LEU A 73 -7.63 -27.46 12.71
N TYR A 74 -8.58 -28.28 12.24
CA TYR A 74 -10.00 -28.25 12.59
C TYR A 74 -10.80 -27.02 12.20
N ILE A 75 -10.23 -26.04 11.51
CA ILE A 75 -10.93 -24.85 11.01
C ILE A 75 -10.72 -24.68 9.51
N PRO A 76 -11.63 -23.97 8.80
CA PRO A 76 -11.44 -23.61 7.41
C PRO A 76 -10.20 -22.74 7.22
N ASP A 77 -9.77 -22.60 5.96
CA ASP A 77 -8.68 -21.70 5.61
C ASP A 77 -9.01 -20.27 6.03
N VAL A 78 -8.06 -19.62 6.72
CA VAL A 78 -8.21 -18.27 7.24
C VAL A 78 -7.41 -17.30 6.37
N LYS A 79 -8.07 -16.24 5.90
CA LYS A 79 -7.43 -15.15 5.15
C LYS A 79 -6.60 -14.31 6.10
N VAL A 80 -5.27 -14.26 5.88
CA VAL A 80 -4.35 -13.48 6.72
C VAL A 80 -3.52 -12.46 5.93
N ALA A 81 -3.37 -12.63 4.62
CA ALA A 81 -2.64 -11.66 3.82
C ALA A 81 -3.33 -10.29 3.80
N GLY A 82 -2.54 -9.23 3.94
CA GLY A 82 -3.01 -7.86 4.06
C GLY A 82 -3.38 -7.45 5.49
N LEU A 83 -3.49 -8.40 6.41
CA LEU A 83 -3.74 -8.14 7.83
C LEU A 83 -2.44 -7.84 8.58
N THR A 84 -2.53 -7.04 9.61
CA THR A 84 -1.47 -6.95 10.63
C THR A 84 -1.44 -8.23 11.46
N VAL A 85 -0.34 -8.45 12.18
CA VAL A 85 -0.23 -9.61 13.09
C VAL A 85 -1.41 -9.66 14.07
N ARG A 86 -1.83 -8.50 14.60
CA ARG A 86 -2.95 -8.41 15.54
C ARG A 86 -4.29 -8.76 14.88
N GLU A 87 -4.56 -8.20 13.71
CA GLU A 87 -5.78 -8.53 12.95
C GLU A 87 -5.82 -10.01 12.56
N ALA A 88 -4.67 -10.62 12.26
CA ALA A 88 -4.57 -12.06 11.99
C ALA A 88 -4.84 -12.90 13.26
N GLN A 89 -4.37 -12.47 14.44
CA GLN A 89 -4.72 -13.12 15.72
C GLN A 89 -6.24 -13.12 15.95
N ASP A 90 -6.87 -11.97 15.72
CA ASP A 90 -8.32 -11.82 15.89
C ASP A 90 -9.09 -12.69 14.88
N ALA A 91 -8.68 -12.71 13.61
CA ALA A 91 -9.30 -13.54 12.57
C ALA A 91 -9.19 -15.04 12.86
N ILE A 92 -8.02 -15.51 13.30
CA ILE A 92 -7.81 -16.93 13.68
C ILE A 92 -8.63 -17.27 14.93
N SER A 93 -8.67 -16.37 15.92
CA SER A 93 -9.46 -16.54 17.13
C SER A 93 -10.94 -16.69 16.81
N GLU A 94 -11.45 -15.85 15.90
CA GLU A 94 -12.85 -15.95 15.47
C GLU A 94 -13.13 -17.26 14.73
N ALA A 95 -12.25 -17.70 13.83
CA ALA A 95 -12.40 -18.96 13.10
C ALA A 95 -12.49 -20.17 14.06
N TYR A 96 -11.67 -20.23 15.12
CA TYR A 96 -11.76 -21.28 16.13
C TYR A 96 -13.05 -21.21 16.96
N ARG A 97 -13.57 -19.99 17.21
CA ARG A 97 -14.82 -19.78 17.94
C ARG A 97 -16.04 -20.19 17.10
N GLU A 98 -16.09 -19.76 15.84
CA GLU A 98 -17.14 -20.11 14.88
C GLU A 98 -17.19 -21.62 14.61
N GLY A 99 -16.01 -22.25 14.49
CA GLY A 99 -15.86 -23.69 14.36
C GLY A 99 -16.24 -24.46 15.62
N ARG A 100 -16.54 -23.77 16.74
CA ARG A 100 -16.87 -24.35 18.06
C ARG A 100 -15.77 -25.27 18.61
N ILE A 101 -14.54 -25.09 18.17
CA ILE A 101 -13.38 -25.86 18.64
C ILE A 101 -12.91 -25.31 19.98
N LEU A 102 -12.83 -23.96 20.11
CA LEU A 102 -12.42 -23.28 21.33
C LEU A 102 -13.45 -22.21 21.70
N ARG A 103 -13.78 -22.13 23.01
CA ARG A 103 -14.72 -21.11 23.51
C ARG A 103 -14.07 -19.74 23.68
N ASN A 104 -12.83 -19.71 24.14
CA ASN A 104 -12.07 -18.49 24.39
C ASN A 104 -10.60 -18.68 23.97
N PRO A 105 -10.34 -18.76 22.64
CA PRO A 105 -9.00 -19.00 22.15
C PRO A 105 -8.06 -17.82 22.46
N GLN A 106 -6.88 -18.14 22.99
CA GLN A 106 -5.78 -17.21 23.17
C GLN A 106 -4.76 -17.47 22.05
N ILE A 107 -4.83 -16.67 20.99
CA ILE A 107 -3.99 -16.86 19.80
C ILE A 107 -2.83 -15.86 19.83
N PHE A 108 -1.62 -16.35 19.63
CA PHE A 108 -0.42 -15.54 19.42
C PHE A 108 0.13 -15.86 18.03
N VAL A 109 0.31 -14.82 17.22
CA VAL A 109 0.90 -14.92 15.89
C VAL A 109 2.19 -14.12 15.86
N ASN A 110 3.24 -14.69 15.29
CA ASN A 110 4.49 -14.00 14.97
C ASN A 110 4.91 -14.34 13.54
N VAL A 111 5.62 -13.43 12.90
CA VAL A 111 6.22 -13.70 11.60
C VAL A 111 7.61 -14.28 11.85
N GLU A 112 7.83 -15.54 11.49
CA GLU A 112 9.12 -16.22 11.66
C GLU A 112 10.05 -15.95 10.47
N GLU A 113 9.48 -15.94 9.26
CA GLU A 113 10.23 -15.67 8.04
C GLU A 113 9.38 -14.79 7.11
N TYR A 114 9.94 -13.70 6.69
CA TYR A 114 9.29 -12.78 5.76
C TYR A 114 9.46 -13.24 4.31
N ALA A 115 8.44 -13.07 3.51
CA ALA A 115 8.52 -13.25 2.06
C ALA A 115 9.68 -12.41 1.48
N ALA A 116 10.39 -12.97 0.52
CA ALA A 116 11.43 -12.22 -0.18
C ALA A 116 10.80 -11.00 -0.87
N ARG A 117 11.29 -9.84 -0.53
CA ARG A 117 10.85 -8.57 -1.07
C ARG A 117 12.01 -7.91 -1.77
N GLU A 118 11.92 -7.77 -3.06
CA GLU A 118 12.96 -7.17 -3.85
C GLU A 118 12.37 -6.28 -4.93
N VAL A 119 13.12 -5.25 -5.31
CA VAL A 119 12.89 -4.45 -6.51
C VAL A 119 14.07 -4.68 -7.44
N THR A 120 13.80 -4.65 -8.74
CA THR A 120 14.85 -4.75 -9.75
C THR A 120 15.20 -3.35 -10.22
N VAL A 121 16.47 -2.98 -10.17
CA VAL A 121 16.97 -1.71 -10.68
C VAL A 121 17.88 -1.98 -11.86
N GLY A 122 17.52 -1.47 -13.03
CA GLY A 122 18.23 -1.67 -14.27
C GLY A 122 18.52 -0.38 -15.02
N GLY A 123 19.24 -0.50 -16.14
CA GLY A 123 19.64 0.62 -16.97
C GLY A 123 20.93 1.28 -16.49
N TYR A 124 21.02 2.59 -16.64
CA TYR A 124 22.25 3.36 -16.42
C TYR A 124 22.44 3.77 -14.94
N VAL A 125 22.52 2.77 -14.05
CA VAL A 125 23.00 2.90 -12.66
C VAL A 125 24.37 2.25 -12.55
N LYS A 126 25.15 2.56 -11.50
CA LYS A 126 26.51 2.00 -11.37
C LYS A 126 26.54 0.50 -11.22
N PHE A 127 25.62 -0.07 -10.44
CA PHE A 127 25.52 -1.49 -10.16
C PHE A 127 24.08 -1.96 -10.33
N PRO A 128 23.64 -2.26 -11.58
CA PRO A 128 22.30 -2.80 -11.80
C PRO A 128 22.11 -4.13 -11.07
N GLY A 129 20.93 -4.34 -10.50
CA GLY A 129 20.64 -5.58 -9.80
C GLY A 129 19.34 -5.54 -9.01
N LYS A 130 19.18 -6.58 -8.19
CA LYS A 130 18.06 -6.70 -7.26
C LYS A 130 18.40 -6.06 -5.92
N VAL A 131 17.48 -5.25 -5.40
CA VAL A 131 17.62 -4.57 -4.11
C VAL A 131 16.57 -5.11 -3.17
N GLN A 132 16.98 -5.68 -2.05
CA GLN A 132 16.07 -6.18 -1.04
C GLN A 132 15.41 -5.02 -0.27
N ILE A 133 14.09 -5.13 -0.08
CA ILE A 133 13.31 -4.27 0.81
C ILE A 133 13.24 -4.98 2.16
N LEU A 134 13.81 -4.38 3.19
CA LEU A 134 13.72 -4.91 4.54
C LEU A 134 12.27 -4.83 5.05
N PRO A 135 11.80 -5.80 5.84
CA PRO A 135 10.52 -5.73 6.52
C PRO A 135 10.41 -4.44 7.33
N GLU A 136 9.21 -3.90 7.44
CA GLU A 136 8.92 -2.66 8.18
C GLU A 136 9.65 -1.39 7.69
N THR A 137 10.36 -1.48 6.55
CA THR A 137 11.09 -0.35 5.96
C THR A 137 10.38 0.12 4.69
N ILE A 138 10.23 1.42 4.57
CA ILE A 138 9.74 2.05 3.34
C ILE A 138 10.94 2.27 2.42
N MET A 139 10.94 1.61 1.26
CA MET A 139 11.94 1.80 0.22
C MET A 139 11.48 2.86 -0.77
N THR A 140 12.23 3.95 -0.89
CA THR A 140 11.96 4.97 -1.91
C THR A 140 12.78 4.71 -3.18
N LEU A 141 12.37 5.34 -4.28
CA LEU A 141 13.09 5.29 -5.55
C LEU A 141 14.53 5.78 -5.38
N LYS A 142 14.73 6.86 -4.62
CA LYS A 142 16.05 7.38 -4.27
C LYS A 142 16.90 6.34 -3.54
N ASP A 143 16.32 5.66 -2.55
CA ASP A 143 17.03 4.67 -1.75
C ASP A 143 17.47 3.48 -2.60
N ALA A 144 16.60 2.98 -3.47
CA ALA A 144 16.91 1.88 -4.37
C ALA A 144 18.05 2.22 -5.32
N ILE A 145 18.01 3.40 -5.96
CA ILE A 145 19.09 3.86 -6.84
C ILE A 145 20.39 4.08 -6.06
N SER A 146 20.32 4.64 -4.84
CA SER A 146 21.49 4.83 -3.98
C SER A 146 22.15 3.50 -3.59
N LYS A 147 21.36 2.46 -3.29
CA LYS A 147 21.86 1.10 -3.03
C LYS A 147 22.53 0.47 -4.25
N CYS A 148 22.16 0.89 -5.46
CA CYS A 148 22.81 0.52 -6.71
C CYS A 148 24.03 1.40 -7.04
N GLY A 149 24.59 2.12 -6.06
CA GLY A 149 25.76 2.99 -6.23
C GLY A 149 25.45 4.35 -6.86
N GLY A 150 24.18 4.68 -7.07
CA GLY A 150 23.74 5.92 -7.69
C GLY A 150 23.62 5.84 -9.21
N LEU A 151 23.40 7.00 -9.82
CA LEU A 151 23.30 7.14 -11.28
C LEU A 151 24.65 6.91 -11.96
N GLY A 152 24.63 6.29 -13.12
CA GLY A 152 25.79 6.21 -14.01
C GLY A 152 26.13 7.55 -14.66
N GLU A 153 27.28 7.65 -15.30
CA GLU A 153 27.76 8.92 -15.89
C GLU A 153 26.86 9.44 -17.01
N THR A 154 26.31 8.54 -17.82
CA THR A 154 25.40 8.87 -18.92
C THR A 154 23.94 8.67 -18.57
N ALA A 155 23.62 8.49 -17.31
CA ALA A 155 22.25 8.28 -16.84
C ALA A 155 21.37 9.53 -17.00
N ASN A 156 20.11 9.33 -17.42
CA ASN A 156 19.09 10.35 -17.40
C ASN A 156 18.22 10.19 -16.16
N GLY A 157 18.66 10.75 -15.04
CA GLY A 157 17.95 10.68 -13.77
C GLY A 157 16.62 11.46 -13.72
N LYS A 158 16.28 12.22 -14.80
CA LYS A 158 15.00 12.96 -14.92
C LYS A 158 13.91 12.19 -15.67
N ALA A 159 14.23 11.03 -16.20
CA ALA A 159 13.32 10.22 -17.01
C ALA A 159 13.27 8.77 -16.53
N VAL A 160 13.41 8.55 -15.23
CA VAL A 160 13.33 7.22 -14.62
C VAL A 160 11.92 6.66 -14.78
N ARG A 161 11.85 5.35 -15.04
CA ARG A 161 10.59 4.62 -15.22
C ARG A 161 10.46 3.55 -14.16
N ILE A 162 9.24 3.34 -13.70
CA ILE A 162 8.91 2.22 -12.82
C ILE A 162 7.78 1.44 -13.48
N THR A 163 7.97 0.15 -13.63
CA THR A 163 6.92 -0.78 -14.07
C THR A 163 6.51 -1.62 -12.86
N ARG A 164 5.25 -1.52 -12.47
CA ARG A 164 4.65 -2.28 -11.37
C ARG A 164 3.67 -3.30 -11.93
N THR A 165 3.81 -4.55 -11.52
CA THR A 165 2.84 -5.59 -11.83
C THR A 165 1.74 -5.57 -10.78
N LEU A 166 0.49 -5.38 -11.21
CA LEU A 166 -0.68 -5.39 -10.34
C LEU A 166 -1.15 -6.83 -10.07
N PRO A 167 -1.94 -7.07 -9.00
CA PRO A 167 -2.42 -8.41 -8.65
C PRO A 167 -3.27 -9.08 -9.74
N ASP A 168 -3.87 -8.31 -10.64
CA ASP A 168 -4.63 -8.78 -11.80
C ASP A 168 -3.74 -9.18 -13.00
N GLY A 169 -2.40 -9.08 -12.85
CA GLY A 169 -1.42 -9.36 -13.88
C GLY A 169 -1.21 -8.22 -14.87
N THR A 170 -1.90 -7.09 -14.73
CA THR A 170 -1.67 -5.90 -15.57
C THR A 170 -0.45 -5.12 -15.11
N PHE A 171 0.09 -4.28 -16.00
CA PHE A 171 1.26 -3.46 -15.70
C PHE A 171 0.87 -1.99 -15.57
N LYS A 172 1.32 -1.36 -14.50
CA LYS A 172 1.22 0.09 -14.32
C LYS A 172 2.59 0.71 -14.53
N LEU A 173 2.66 1.65 -15.49
CA LEU A 173 3.88 2.38 -15.81
C LEU A 173 3.83 3.77 -15.14
N PHE A 174 4.90 4.10 -14.43
CA PHE A 174 5.19 5.44 -13.97
C PHE A 174 6.44 5.91 -14.73
N ASP A 175 6.34 6.97 -15.49
CA ASP A 175 7.44 7.48 -16.29
C ASP A 175 7.81 8.93 -15.93
N LYS A 176 8.98 9.38 -16.41
CA LYS A 176 9.49 10.74 -16.23
C LYS A 176 9.68 11.15 -14.77
N LEU A 177 10.04 10.21 -13.91
CA LEU A 177 10.34 10.49 -12.51
C LEU A 177 11.73 11.13 -12.39
N ASP A 178 11.81 12.29 -11.74
CA ASP A 178 13.07 13.04 -11.52
C ASP A 178 13.69 12.66 -10.17
N VAL A 179 14.74 11.86 -10.21
CA VAL A 179 15.55 11.54 -9.04
C VAL A 179 16.90 12.24 -9.03
N GLU A 180 17.34 12.80 -10.18
CA GLU A 180 18.63 13.45 -10.31
C GLU A 180 18.74 14.66 -9.38
N SER A 181 17.72 15.50 -9.36
CA SER A 181 17.68 16.69 -8.51
C SER A 181 17.80 16.36 -7.02
N ALA A 182 17.20 15.25 -6.57
CA ALA A 182 17.26 14.83 -5.17
C ALA A 182 18.57 14.13 -4.81
N LEU A 183 19.16 13.36 -5.73
CA LEU A 183 20.45 12.70 -5.52
C LEU A 183 21.60 13.69 -5.50
N LEU A 184 21.52 14.75 -6.32
CA LEU A 184 22.53 15.80 -6.40
C LEU A 184 22.32 16.92 -5.36
N SER A 185 21.35 16.80 -4.46
CA SER A 185 21.03 17.79 -3.41
C SER A 185 20.85 19.21 -3.95
N LYS A 186 20.31 19.36 -5.15
CA LYS A 186 20.06 20.68 -5.78
C LYS A 186 18.95 21.42 -5.04
N ALA A 187 19.18 22.70 -4.74
CA ALA A 187 18.15 23.58 -4.20
C ALA A 187 16.95 23.66 -5.16
N GLY A 188 15.73 23.43 -4.65
CA GLY A 188 14.51 23.41 -5.45
C GLY A 188 14.12 22.05 -6.04
N ALA A 189 14.82 20.96 -5.66
CA ALA A 189 14.43 19.60 -6.03
C ALA A 189 12.97 19.34 -5.64
N LYS A 190 12.15 18.93 -6.60
CA LYS A 190 10.82 18.37 -6.31
C LYS A 190 11.03 17.03 -5.63
N ALA A 191 10.95 17.01 -4.31
CA ALA A 191 11.15 15.79 -3.51
C ALA A 191 10.11 14.69 -3.80
N GLY A 192 9.04 15.01 -4.54
CA GLY A 192 7.93 14.09 -4.79
C GLY A 192 8.33 12.80 -5.51
N ASP A 193 9.03 12.94 -6.62
CA ASP A 193 9.37 11.78 -7.47
C ASP A 193 10.44 10.89 -6.83
N ALA A 194 11.46 11.50 -6.20
CA ALA A 194 12.52 10.78 -5.52
C ALA A 194 12.03 10.01 -4.29
N ASN A 195 10.96 10.50 -3.65
CA ASN A 195 10.31 9.85 -2.52
C ASN A 195 9.19 8.88 -2.96
N PHE A 196 9.10 8.56 -4.25
CA PHE A 196 8.17 7.54 -4.73
C PHE A 196 8.43 6.22 -3.99
N VAL A 197 7.39 5.70 -3.36
CA VAL A 197 7.48 4.45 -2.58
C VAL A 197 7.43 3.26 -3.53
N LEU A 198 8.47 2.44 -3.47
CA LEU A 198 8.56 1.20 -4.23
C LEU A 198 7.84 0.06 -3.50
N GLU A 199 7.20 -0.78 -4.28
CA GLU A 199 6.59 -2.02 -3.83
C GLU A 199 7.41 -3.24 -4.27
N PRO A 200 7.29 -4.39 -3.59
CA PRO A 200 7.93 -5.62 -4.04
C PRO A 200 7.61 -5.95 -5.49
N ASN A 201 8.62 -6.41 -6.22
CA ASN A 201 8.57 -6.72 -7.65
C ASN A 201 8.46 -5.52 -8.60
N ASP A 202 8.59 -4.29 -8.09
CA ASP A 202 8.75 -3.14 -9.00
C ASP A 202 10.03 -3.28 -9.83
N ASN A 203 9.94 -2.89 -11.09
CA ASN A 203 11.07 -2.80 -12.00
C ASN A 203 11.38 -1.32 -12.27
N VAL A 204 12.51 -0.87 -11.77
CA VAL A 204 13.03 0.49 -11.95
C VAL A 204 14.02 0.48 -13.11
N TYR A 205 13.79 1.33 -14.10
CA TYR A 205 14.68 1.49 -15.24
C TYR A 205 15.15 2.93 -15.37
N VAL A 206 16.46 3.11 -15.39
CA VAL A 206 17.12 4.41 -15.59
C VAL A 206 17.61 4.48 -17.05
N PRO A 207 17.02 5.35 -17.88
CA PRO A 207 17.43 5.47 -19.28
C PRO A 207 18.77 6.21 -19.42
N GLU A 208 19.36 6.09 -20.60
CA GLU A 208 20.51 6.89 -21.02
C GLU A 208 20.10 8.30 -21.37
N ARG A 209 21.02 9.23 -21.15
CA ARG A 209 20.90 10.60 -21.62
C ARG A 209 21.29 10.64 -23.10
N ILE A 210 20.33 10.85 -23.97
CA ILE A 210 20.58 11.10 -25.39
C ILE A 210 21.11 12.53 -25.49
N ILE A 211 22.32 12.68 -25.99
CA ILE A 211 23.00 13.96 -26.25
C ILE A 211 22.61 14.45 -27.65
#